data_725bc09fd490ab44e1ed2b25befdf01d
#
_entry.id   725bc09fd490ab44e1ed2b25befdf01d
#
_cell.length_a   1.000
_cell.length_b   1.000
_cell.length_c   1.000
_cell.angle_alpha   90.00
_cell.angle_beta   90.00
_cell.angle_gamma   90.00
#
_symmetry.space_group_name_H-M   'P 1'
#
loop_
_entity.id
_entity.type
_entity.pdbx_description
1 polymer ?
#
loop_
_entity_poly.entity_id
_entity_poly.type
_entity_poly.pdbx_seq_one_letter_code
_entity_poly.pdbx_strand_id
1 'polypeptide(L)'
;MSVVTRFAPSPTGRLHVGNIRTALHNFLFAKKHGGIFILRIDDTDRERSTAEFDSAIRDDLDWLGLKPAQVVRQSERFDLYEREFERLRAAGRVYACYETPEELELRRKVLLGRGLPPVYERKAADEPVPEARKPHWRFKLDHDRPIVFHDLIRGEQRFDPKLLSDPVVRREDGSWLYLLPSVIDDVDLQVTHVVRGEDHVSNSAAQSQMFEALGAKPPEFAHEALLVMAEGKLSKRLGSYGAPHLREEGVEPIALLDVLARIGTSLPVEPVESLDDLAVSFDFSTFGRAPAHFDPHEVELINARLMHNLLFEAVRDRLPSGASEEDWLLLRPNLQRLADFPAWRDVLHGEINPPELSHDERLLVKDAAAVAEKLAWSGEAWREMTEELKRTTGKKGRELFHPLRLALTGRESGPEMAGLVARMGQERAVRRLEAAAKR
;
A
#
# COMPACT_ATOMS: atom_id res chain seq x y z
N MET A 1 -5.33 28.24 7.63
CA MET A 1 -4.95 27.23 8.63
C MET A 1 -4.05 26.22 7.92
N SER A 2 -3.06 25.68 8.62
CA SER A 2 -2.23 24.57 8.07
C SER A 2 -3.10 23.32 7.89
N VAL A 3 -2.87 22.55 6.84
CA VAL A 3 -3.54 21.26 6.63
C VAL A 3 -3.10 20.27 7.70
N VAL A 4 -4.05 19.60 8.34
CA VAL A 4 -3.80 18.52 9.29
C VAL A 4 -4.65 17.32 8.87
N THR A 5 -3.99 16.21 8.56
CA THR A 5 -4.62 14.94 8.23
C THR A 5 -4.23 13.86 9.26
N ARG A 6 -4.96 12.77 9.28
CA ARG A 6 -4.64 11.64 10.15
C ARG A 6 -4.94 10.28 9.48
N PHE A 7 -4.05 9.34 9.67
CA PHE A 7 -4.33 7.93 9.49
C PHE A 7 -4.69 7.33 10.86
N ALA A 8 -5.83 6.64 10.93
CA ALA A 8 -6.42 6.20 12.21
C ALA A 8 -6.74 4.70 12.20
N PRO A 9 -5.72 3.82 12.12
CA PRO A 9 -5.92 2.38 12.10
C PRO A 9 -6.24 1.84 13.52
N SER A 10 -7.12 0.83 13.59
CA SER A 10 -7.26 -0.01 14.79
C SER A 10 -6.20 -1.11 14.73
N PRO A 11 -5.40 -1.34 15.80
CA PRO A 11 -4.32 -2.33 15.81
C PRO A 11 -4.88 -3.74 16.10
N THR A 12 -5.81 -4.19 15.26
CA THR A 12 -6.47 -5.50 15.32
C THR A 12 -5.96 -6.47 14.25
N GLY A 13 -4.97 -6.06 13.47
CA GLY A 13 -4.34 -6.82 12.40
C GLY A 13 -3.23 -6.00 11.72
N ARG A 14 -2.53 -6.64 10.78
CA ARG A 14 -1.50 -5.97 9.96
C ARG A 14 -2.14 -5.09 8.90
N LEU A 15 -1.40 -4.08 8.41
CA LEU A 15 -1.85 -3.23 7.31
C LEU A 15 -1.92 -4.03 6.01
N HIS A 16 -3.07 -3.96 5.37
CA HIS A 16 -3.24 -4.43 3.99
C HIS A 16 -3.18 -3.23 3.02
N VAL A 17 -3.07 -3.52 1.71
CA VAL A 17 -2.90 -2.48 0.68
C VAL A 17 -4.00 -1.39 0.73
N GLY A 18 -5.22 -1.71 1.14
CA GLY A 18 -6.28 -0.71 1.31
C GLY A 18 -6.00 0.28 2.45
N ASN A 19 -5.49 -0.21 3.60
CA ASN A 19 -5.06 0.66 4.70
C ASN A 19 -3.85 1.51 4.30
N ILE A 20 -2.87 0.90 3.59
CA ILE A 20 -1.68 1.60 3.09
C ILE A 20 -2.09 2.73 2.14
N ARG A 21 -3.05 2.48 1.23
CA ARG A 21 -3.58 3.50 0.32
C ARG A 21 -4.16 4.70 1.08
N THR A 22 -5.00 4.44 2.08
CA THR A 22 -5.58 5.51 2.92
C THR A 22 -4.49 6.27 3.70
N ALA A 23 -3.50 5.58 4.27
CA ALA A 23 -2.36 6.22 4.93
C ALA A 23 -1.58 7.11 3.97
N LEU A 24 -1.27 6.59 2.78
CA LEU A 24 -0.57 7.30 1.71
C LEU A 24 -1.29 8.58 1.30
N HIS A 25 -2.59 8.52 1.03
CA HIS A 25 -3.35 9.69 0.58
C HIS A 25 -3.43 10.79 1.65
N ASN A 26 -3.59 10.42 2.93
CA ASN A 26 -3.48 11.36 4.04
C ASN A 26 -2.09 12.02 4.09
N PHE A 27 -1.03 11.21 3.93
CA PHE A 27 0.35 11.69 3.92
C PHE A 27 0.63 12.62 2.74
N LEU A 28 0.28 12.21 1.52
CA LEU A 28 0.53 12.99 0.30
C LEU A 28 -0.22 14.33 0.32
N PHE A 29 -1.47 14.33 0.77
CA PHE A 29 -2.24 15.56 0.88
C PHE A 29 -1.64 16.53 1.88
N ALA A 30 -1.27 16.05 3.07
CA ALA A 30 -0.57 16.88 4.06
C ALA A 30 0.76 17.42 3.50
N LYS A 31 1.59 16.54 2.90
CA LYS A 31 2.89 16.89 2.33
C LYS A 31 2.77 17.94 1.23
N LYS A 32 1.85 17.79 0.30
CA LYS A 32 1.58 18.74 -0.80
C LYS A 32 1.29 20.15 -0.28
N HIS A 33 0.58 20.24 0.83
CA HIS A 33 0.16 21.54 1.41
C HIS A 33 1.08 22.03 2.53
N GLY A 34 2.26 21.42 2.75
CA GLY A 34 3.16 21.77 3.85
C GLY A 34 2.51 21.61 5.23
N GLY A 35 1.58 20.65 5.34
CA GLY A 35 0.78 20.38 6.52
C GLY A 35 1.35 19.30 7.43
N ILE A 36 0.51 18.76 8.30
CA ILE A 36 0.85 17.78 9.33
C ILE A 36 0.10 16.48 9.05
N PHE A 37 0.83 15.37 9.03
CA PHE A 37 0.30 14.01 9.00
C PHE A 37 0.42 13.36 10.38
N ILE A 38 -0.70 12.90 10.95
CA ILE A 38 -0.79 12.29 12.29
C ILE A 38 -1.09 10.81 12.15
N LEU A 39 -0.44 9.96 12.96
CA LEU A 39 -0.85 8.59 13.20
C LEU A 39 -1.65 8.54 14.50
N ARG A 40 -2.94 8.19 14.42
CA ARG A 40 -3.77 7.91 15.60
C ARG A 40 -4.06 6.41 15.67
N ILE A 41 -3.62 5.76 16.72
CA ILE A 41 -3.90 4.35 16.99
C ILE A 41 -5.26 4.26 17.70
N ASP A 42 -6.26 3.73 16.99
CA ASP A 42 -7.64 3.59 17.49
C ASP A 42 -7.77 2.25 18.24
N ASP A 43 -7.25 2.19 19.46
CA ASP A 43 -7.11 1.03 20.34
C ASP A 43 -8.12 1.00 21.50
N THR A 44 -9.30 1.58 21.30
CA THR A 44 -10.40 1.54 22.32
C THR A 44 -10.94 0.13 22.55
N ASP A 45 -10.86 -0.76 21.56
CA ASP A 45 -11.18 -2.18 21.68
C ASP A 45 -9.95 -2.94 22.22
N ARG A 46 -9.85 -3.03 23.55
CA ARG A 46 -8.70 -3.63 24.24
C ARG A 46 -8.58 -5.14 24.05
N GLU A 47 -9.65 -5.83 23.71
CA GLU A 47 -9.61 -7.29 23.50
C GLU A 47 -8.94 -7.65 22.18
N ARG A 48 -9.19 -6.87 21.13
CA ARG A 48 -8.65 -7.11 19.80
C ARG A 48 -7.38 -6.31 19.48
N SER A 49 -7.11 -5.24 20.21
CA SER A 49 -5.94 -4.40 20.02
C SER A 49 -4.73 -4.96 20.74
N THR A 50 -3.64 -5.20 20.00
CA THR A 50 -2.41 -5.76 20.58
C THR A 50 -1.21 -4.85 20.36
N ALA A 51 -0.25 -4.87 21.29
CA ALA A 51 1.02 -4.12 21.15
C ALA A 51 1.83 -4.61 19.95
N GLU A 52 1.70 -5.88 19.57
CA GLU A 52 2.34 -6.44 18.38
C GLU A 52 1.81 -5.79 17.10
N PHE A 53 0.50 -5.62 16.96
CA PHE A 53 -0.08 -4.96 15.78
C PHE A 53 0.19 -3.45 15.77
N ASP A 54 0.25 -2.78 16.93
CA ASP A 54 0.69 -1.38 17.01
C ASP A 54 2.13 -1.24 16.49
N SER A 55 3.06 -2.08 16.96
CA SER A 55 4.45 -2.08 16.46
C SER A 55 4.49 -2.36 14.96
N ALA A 56 3.78 -3.38 14.49
CA ALA A 56 3.76 -3.76 13.08
C ALA A 56 3.24 -2.62 12.17
N ILE A 57 2.21 -1.87 12.60
CA ILE A 57 1.73 -0.69 11.86
C ILE A 57 2.83 0.37 11.72
N ARG A 58 3.60 0.62 12.77
CA ARG A 58 4.69 1.60 12.74
C ARG A 58 5.85 1.14 11.87
N ASP A 59 6.23 -0.12 11.99
CA ASP A 59 7.30 -0.73 11.19
C ASP A 59 6.93 -0.71 9.69
N ASP A 60 5.66 -0.94 9.37
CA ASP A 60 5.16 -0.87 8.00
C ASP A 60 5.17 0.56 7.46
N LEU A 61 4.70 1.55 8.25
CA LEU A 61 4.75 2.96 7.86
C LEU A 61 6.18 3.48 7.72
N ASP A 62 7.11 3.05 8.58
CA ASP A 62 8.53 3.42 8.49
C ASP A 62 9.18 2.84 7.24
N TRP A 63 8.92 1.57 6.92
CA TRP A 63 9.37 0.96 5.68
C TRP A 63 8.83 1.69 4.43
N LEU A 64 7.57 2.13 4.47
CA LEU A 64 6.94 2.90 3.39
C LEU A 64 7.43 4.35 3.32
N GLY A 65 8.17 4.83 4.33
CA GLY A 65 8.60 6.23 4.41
C GLY A 65 7.47 7.20 4.78
N LEU A 66 6.32 6.71 5.23
CA LEU A 66 5.15 7.52 5.63
C LEU A 66 5.27 7.96 7.10
N LYS A 67 6.24 8.82 7.38
CA LYS A 67 6.59 9.25 8.74
C LYS A 67 5.57 10.24 9.30
N PRO A 68 4.83 9.90 10.38
CA PRO A 68 3.94 10.84 11.03
C PRO A 68 4.72 11.87 11.86
N ALA A 69 4.24 13.11 11.86
CA ALA A 69 4.80 14.17 12.72
C ALA A 69 4.42 13.96 14.19
N GLN A 70 3.30 13.27 14.45
CA GLN A 70 2.81 12.97 15.79
C GLN A 70 2.15 11.58 15.79
N VAL A 71 2.30 10.87 16.91
CA VAL A 71 1.60 9.61 17.18
C VAL A 71 0.75 9.78 18.43
N VAL A 72 -0.52 9.37 18.35
CA VAL A 72 -1.51 9.47 19.44
C VAL A 72 -2.19 8.12 19.62
N ARG A 73 -2.48 7.73 20.86
CA ARG A 73 -3.27 6.52 21.18
C ARG A 73 -4.57 6.89 21.83
N GLN A 74 -5.67 6.28 21.40
CA GLN A 74 -6.98 6.53 21.99
C GLN A 74 -7.08 6.00 23.42
N SER A 75 -6.43 4.88 23.73
CA SER A 75 -6.39 4.31 25.09
C SER A 75 -5.76 5.22 26.16
N GLU A 76 -4.94 6.19 25.74
CA GLU A 76 -4.31 7.18 26.63
C GLU A 76 -5.15 8.44 26.84
N ARG A 77 -6.36 8.50 26.24
CA ARG A 77 -7.18 9.72 26.16
C ARG A 77 -8.57 9.59 26.77
N PHE A 78 -8.82 8.55 27.52
CA PHE A 78 -10.15 8.28 28.11
C PHE A 78 -10.67 9.41 29.00
N ASP A 79 -9.79 10.10 29.74
CA ASP A 79 -10.18 11.26 30.56
C ASP A 79 -10.71 12.44 29.70
N LEU A 80 -10.13 12.64 28.52
CA LEU A 80 -10.64 13.61 27.54
C LEU A 80 -12.03 13.20 27.05
N TYR A 81 -12.22 11.91 26.71
CA TYR A 81 -13.52 11.42 26.23
C TYR A 81 -14.60 11.53 27.30
N GLU A 82 -14.27 11.19 28.55
CA GLU A 82 -15.21 11.31 29.67
C GLU A 82 -15.64 12.77 29.88
N ARG A 83 -14.69 13.70 29.88
CA ARG A 83 -14.98 15.13 30.04
C ARG A 83 -15.92 15.65 28.94
N GLU A 84 -15.63 15.33 27.67
CA GLU A 84 -16.45 15.80 26.55
C GLU A 84 -17.80 15.09 26.49
N PHE A 85 -17.86 13.81 26.87
CA PHE A 85 -19.11 13.07 27.01
C PHE A 85 -20.02 13.70 28.06
N GLU A 86 -19.50 14.02 29.27
CA GLU A 86 -20.31 14.68 30.32
C GLU A 86 -20.79 16.05 29.87
N ARG A 87 -19.98 16.81 29.12
CA ARG A 87 -20.39 18.08 28.51
C ARG A 87 -21.57 17.88 27.55
N LEU A 88 -21.49 16.88 26.66
CA LEU A 88 -22.56 16.57 25.72
C LEU A 88 -23.83 16.05 26.44
N ARG A 89 -23.64 15.27 27.51
CA ARG A 89 -24.76 14.80 28.34
C ARG A 89 -25.49 15.97 29.03
N ALA A 90 -24.75 16.87 29.63
CA ALA A 90 -25.32 18.08 30.25
C ALA A 90 -26.05 18.98 29.23
N ALA A 91 -25.58 19.03 27.98
CA ALA A 91 -26.23 19.74 26.88
C ALA A 91 -27.41 18.98 26.25
N GLY A 92 -27.77 17.79 26.76
CA GLY A 92 -28.87 16.97 26.24
C GLY A 92 -28.59 16.36 24.85
N ARG A 93 -27.31 16.33 24.43
CA ARG A 93 -26.87 15.75 23.12
C ARG A 93 -26.51 14.27 23.23
N VAL A 94 -26.40 13.73 24.44
CA VAL A 94 -26.21 12.30 24.72
C VAL A 94 -27.27 11.87 25.74
N TYR A 95 -27.89 10.73 25.51
CA TYR A 95 -28.97 10.22 26.36
C TYR A 95 -28.83 8.71 26.59
N ALA A 96 -29.36 8.26 27.73
CA ALA A 96 -29.34 6.87 28.16
C ALA A 96 -30.40 6.04 27.44
N CYS A 97 -30.01 4.82 27.03
CA CYS A 97 -30.86 3.80 26.45
C CYS A 97 -30.67 2.48 27.21
N TYR A 98 -31.73 1.69 27.33
CA TYR A 98 -31.72 0.49 28.16
C TYR A 98 -32.12 -0.79 27.42
N GLU A 99 -32.33 -0.72 26.10
CA GLU A 99 -32.61 -1.88 25.26
C GLU A 99 -31.39 -2.78 25.15
N THR A 100 -31.66 -4.11 25.22
CA THR A 100 -30.62 -5.10 25.00
C THR A 100 -30.31 -5.26 23.49
N PRO A 101 -29.14 -5.82 23.13
CA PRO A 101 -28.84 -6.14 21.73
C PRO A 101 -29.95 -7.01 21.06
N GLU A 102 -30.53 -7.94 21.78
CA GLU A 102 -31.59 -8.81 21.29
C GLU A 102 -32.87 -8.03 21.01
N GLU A 103 -33.27 -7.12 21.91
CA GLU A 103 -34.42 -6.26 21.73
C GLU A 103 -34.25 -5.33 20.52
N LEU A 104 -33.08 -4.77 20.35
CA LEU A 104 -32.75 -3.93 19.21
C LEU A 104 -32.75 -4.71 17.88
N GLU A 105 -32.18 -5.92 17.86
CA GLU A 105 -32.17 -6.77 16.66
C GLU A 105 -33.58 -7.27 16.31
N LEU A 106 -34.41 -7.62 17.32
CA LEU A 106 -35.82 -7.98 17.08
C LEU A 106 -36.56 -6.80 16.44
N ARG A 107 -36.42 -5.60 16.98
CA ARG A 107 -37.04 -4.38 16.43
C ARG A 107 -36.57 -4.11 15.01
N ARG A 108 -35.28 -4.24 14.73
CA ARG A 108 -34.72 -4.14 13.40
C ARG A 108 -35.35 -5.12 12.41
N LYS A 109 -35.50 -6.39 12.79
CA LYS A 109 -36.13 -7.41 11.95
C LYS A 109 -37.62 -7.10 11.70
N VAL A 110 -38.37 -6.62 12.70
CA VAL A 110 -39.77 -6.20 12.53
C VAL A 110 -39.92 -5.06 11.55
N LEU A 111 -39.07 -4.02 11.63
CA LEU A 111 -39.08 -2.89 10.71
C LEU A 111 -38.78 -3.35 9.26
N LEU A 112 -37.73 -4.14 9.09
CA LEU A 112 -37.36 -4.69 7.78
C LEU A 112 -38.48 -5.58 7.21
N GLY A 113 -39.13 -6.42 8.03
CA GLY A 113 -40.26 -7.26 7.62
C GLY A 113 -41.50 -6.46 7.18
N ARG A 114 -41.59 -5.20 7.61
CA ARG A 114 -42.65 -4.25 7.20
C ARG A 114 -42.21 -3.34 6.03
N GLY A 115 -41.02 -3.55 5.46
CA GLY A 115 -40.47 -2.69 4.41
C GLY A 115 -40.07 -1.27 4.88
N LEU A 116 -39.91 -1.08 6.20
CA LEU A 116 -39.51 0.19 6.79
C LEU A 116 -38.01 0.26 7.03
N PRO A 117 -37.40 1.45 6.97
CA PRO A 117 -35.99 1.63 7.32
C PRO A 117 -35.78 1.19 8.78
N PRO A 118 -34.70 0.46 9.09
CA PRO A 118 -34.41 -0.03 10.45
C PRO A 118 -33.80 1.07 11.34
N VAL A 119 -34.44 2.23 11.40
CA VAL A 119 -34.00 3.38 12.18
C VAL A 119 -34.38 3.21 13.64
N TYR A 120 -33.45 3.52 14.54
CA TYR A 120 -33.73 3.56 15.97
C TYR A 120 -34.70 4.69 16.30
N GLU A 121 -35.80 4.35 16.93
CA GLU A 121 -36.80 5.29 17.40
C GLU A 121 -36.56 5.60 18.87
N ARG A 122 -36.44 6.89 19.19
CA ARG A 122 -36.24 7.36 20.57
C ARG A 122 -37.47 7.02 21.42
N LYS A 123 -37.20 6.53 22.60
CA LYS A 123 -38.26 6.35 23.61
C LYS A 123 -38.68 7.68 24.20
N ALA A 124 -39.93 7.74 24.70
CA ALA A 124 -40.43 8.90 25.43
C ALA A 124 -39.61 9.11 26.72
N ALA A 125 -39.42 10.37 27.11
CA ALA A 125 -38.60 10.68 28.28
C ALA A 125 -39.23 10.21 29.62
N ASP A 126 -40.50 9.87 29.61
CA ASP A 126 -41.28 9.39 30.76
C ASP A 126 -41.41 7.83 30.81
N GLU A 127 -40.77 7.13 29.88
CA GLU A 127 -40.73 5.65 29.98
C GLU A 127 -39.96 5.22 31.24
N PRO A 128 -40.51 4.18 31.97
CA PRO A 128 -39.86 3.74 33.19
C PRO A 128 -38.47 3.14 32.90
N VAL A 129 -37.49 3.59 33.69
CA VAL A 129 -36.14 3.06 33.65
C VAL A 129 -36.11 1.67 34.29
N PRO A 130 -35.62 0.63 33.62
CA PRO A 130 -35.51 -0.70 34.21
C PRO A 130 -34.49 -0.70 35.38
N GLU A 131 -34.96 -1.10 36.60
CA GLU A 131 -34.13 -1.01 37.83
C GLU A 131 -32.82 -1.84 37.78
N ALA A 132 -32.75 -2.89 36.95
CA ALA A 132 -31.62 -3.84 36.90
C ALA A 132 -30.69 -3.64 35.68
N ARG A 133 -30.93 -2.65 34.83
CA ARG A 133 -30.17 -2.51 33.58
C ARG A 133 -29.24 -1.29 33.64
N LYS A 134 -27.98 -1.47 33.20
CA LYS A 134 -27.07 -0.36 32.93
C LYS A 134 -27.39 0.24 31.57
N PRO A 135 -27.31 1.57 31.43
CA PRO A 135 -27.54 2.20 30.13
C PRO A 135 -26.38 1.97 29.16
N HIS A 136 -26.71 1.83 27.89
CA HIS A 136 -25.83 2.26 26.82
C HIS A 136 -26.22 3.70 26.43
N TRP A 137 -25.31 4.42 25.76
CA TRP A 137 -25.51 5.84 25.49
C TRP A 137 -25.50 6.11 24.00
N ARG A 138 -26.46 6.93 23.55
CA ARG A 138 -26.59 7.35 22.16
C ARG A 138 -26.39 8.86 22.02
N PHE A 139 -25.76 9.25 20.90
CA PHE A 139 -25.73 10.66 20.52
C PHE A 139 -27.05 11.02 19.84
N LYS A 140 -27.64 12.13 20.27
CA LYS A 140 -28.92 12.63 19.77
C LYS A 140 -28.72 13.44 18.52
N LEU A 141 -29.05 12.88 17.34
CA LEU A 141 -29.07 13.61 16.08
C LEU A 141 -30.19 14.65 16.06
N ASP A 142 -29.94 15.80 15.45
CA ASP A 142 -30.96 16.76 15.09
C ASP A 142 -31.66 16.26 13.81
N HIS A 143 -32.92 15.82 13.94
CA HIS A 143 -33.71 15.28 12.84
C HIS A 143 -34.46 16.35 12.04
N ASP A 144 -34.46 17.60 12.48
CA ASP A 144 -35.24 18.69 11.86
C ASP A 144 -34.44 19.38 10.73
N ARG A 145 -33.15 19.17 10.67
CA ARG A 145 -32.25 19.82 9.71
C ARG A 145 -31.49 18.78 8.87
N PRO A 146 -31.58 18.84 7.53
CA PRO A 146 -30.75 18.00 6.67
C PRO A 146 -29.25 18.17 6.98
N ILE A 147 -28.50 17.06 6.91
CA ILE A 147 -27.04 17.08 7.03
C ILE A 147 -26.48 17.24 5.62
N VAL A 148 -25.71 18.30 5.40
CA VAL A 148 -25.07 18.56 4.11
C VAL A 148 -23.60 18.87 4.36
N PHE A 149 -22.73 18.18 3.61
CA PHE A 149 -21.30 18.51 3.57
C PHE A 149 -20.75 18.32 2.17
N HIS A 150 -19.68 19.02 1.87
CA HIS A 150 -18.96 18.85 0.62
C HIS A 150 -17.83 17.83 0.82
N ASP A 151 -17.79 16.83 -0.07
CA ASP A 151 -16.74 15.84 -0.12
C ASP A 151 -15.81 16.12 -1.31
N LEU A 152 -14.50 16.13 -1.07
CA LEU A 152 -13.50 16.51 -2.06
C LEU A 152 -13.45 15.55 -3.28
N ILE A 153 -13.93 14.31 -3.12
CA ILE A 153 -13.99 13.30 -4.20
C ILE A 153 -15.43 13.15 -4.71
N ARG A 154 -16.39 13.07 -3.79
CA ARG A 154 -17.77 12.69 -4.09
C ARG A 154 -18.70 13.89 -4.34
N GLY A 155 -18.22 15.11 -4.09
CA GLY A 155 -19.02 16.34 -4.19
C GLY A 155 -20.01 16.50 -3.03
N GLU A 156 -21.11 17.24 -3.26
CA GLU A 156 -22.10 17.47 -2.22
C GLU A 156 -22.77 16.15 -1.77
N GLN A 157 -22.72 15.91 -0.47
CA GLN A 157 -23.38 14.81 0.21
C GLN A 157 -24.52 15.35 1.04
N ARG A 158 -25.72 14.78 0.87
CA ARG A 158 -26.94 15.20 1.55
C ARG A 158 -27.65 14.04 2.19
N PHE A 159 -27.91 14.12 3.49
CA PHE A 159 -28.59 13.08 4.25
C PHE A 159 -29.85 13.66 4.92
N ASP A 160 -30.93 12.87 4.89
CA ASP A 160 -32.06 13.07 5.76
C ASP A 160 -31.75 12.39 7.09
N PRO A 161 -31.55 13.15 8.19
CA PRO A 161 -31.20 12.54 9.47
C PRO A 161 -32.32 11.69 10.06
N LYS A 162 -33.57 11.81 9.59
CA LYS A 162 -34.68 10.92 9.96
C LYS A 162 -34.46 9.47 9.50
N LEU A 163 -33.60 9.27 8.50
CA LEU A 163 -33.22 7.95 8.02
C LEU A 163 -31.95 7.40 8.70
N LEU A 164 -31.36 8.15 9.63
CA LEU A 164 -30.20 7.76 10.40
C LEU A 164 -30.61 7.42 11.84
N SER A 165 -30.12 6.31 12.36
CA SER A 165 -30.24 5.99 13.77
C SER A 165 -29.33 6.88 14.62
N ASP A 166 -29.76 7.30 15.78
CA ASP A 166 -28.89 7.89 16.79
C ASP A 166 -27.78 6.86 17.12
N PRO A 167 -26.51 7.19 16.85
CA PRO A 167 -25.43 6.23 17.02
C PRO A 167 -25.16 5.96 18.51
N VAL A 168 -24.89 4.71 18.83
CA VAL A 168 -24.35 4.34 20.14
C VAL A 168 -22.93 4.87 20.24
N VAL A 169 -22.64 5.60 21.32
CA VAL A 169 -21.30 6.18 21.57
C VAL A 169 -20.59 5.53 22.75
N ARG A 170 -21.35 4.92 23.68
CA ARG A 170 -20.80 4.19 24.82
C ARG A 170 -21.68 2.98 25.15
N ARG A 171 -21.07 1.83 25.38
CA ARG A 171 -21.78 0.61 25.77
C ARG A 171 -22.11 0.59 27.26
N GLU A 172 -22.95 -0.37 27.68
CA GLU A 172 -23.35 -0.59 29.07
C GLU A 172 -22.19 -0.98 30.00
N ASP A 173 -21.13 -1.60 29.45
CA ASP A 173 -19.89 -1.92 30.16
C ASP A 173 -18.96 -0.72 30.33
N GLY A 174 -19.35 0.45 29.80
CA GLY A 174 -18.57 1.69 29.82
C GLY A 174 -17.57 1.83 28.68
N SER A 175 -17.43 0.83 27.79
CA SER A 175 -16.52 0.89 26.64
C SER A 175 -16.98 1.91 25.59
N TRP A 176 -16.03 2.59 25.00
CA TRP A 176 -16.28 3.58 23.97
C TRP A 176 -16.47 2.92 22.58
N LEU A 177 -17.41 3.46 21.82
CA LEU A 177 -17.54 3.17 20.39
C LEU A 177 -16.90 4.28 19.56
N TYR A 178 -16.26 3.89 18.47
CA TYR A 178 -15.27 4.70 17.74
C TYR A 178 -15.76 6.08 17.28
N LEU A 179 -17.08 6.27 17.02
CA LEU A 179 -17.57 7.52 16.42
C LEU A 179 -17.28 8.75 17.27
N LEU A 180 -17.59 8.71 18.54
CA LEU A 180 -17.41 9.87 19.43
C LEU A 180 -15.94 10.12 19.79
N PRO A 181 -15.14 9.13 20.22
CA PRO A 181 -13.71 9.29 20.40
C PRO A 181 -13.00 9.87 19.18
N SER A 182 -13.33 9.37 17.97
CA SER A 182 -12.74 9.89 16.73
C SER A 182 -12.99 11.38 16.53
N VAL A 183 -14.21 11.85 16.80
CA VAL A 183 -14.55 13.27 16.65
C VAL A 183 -13.88 14.13 17.73
N ILE A 184 -13.86 13.65 18.98
CA ILE A 184 -13.19 14.36 20.07
C ILE A 184 -11.70 14.53 19.77
N ASP A 185 -11.04 13.46 19.28
CA ASP A 185 -9.65 13.52 18.90
C ASP A 185 -9.43 14.45 17.70
N ASP A 186 -10.26 14.34 16.65
CA ASP A 186 -10.13 15.18 15.47
C ASP A 186 -10.29 16.67 15.83
N VAL A 187 -11.15 17.02 16.81
CA VAL A 187 -11.27 18.39 17.35
C VAL A 187 -10.02 18.81 18.12
N ASP A 188 -9.56 18.00 19.07
CA ASP A 188 -8.42 18.32 19.93
C ASP A 188 -7.10 18.40 19.14
N LEU A 189 -6.92 17.53 18.15
CA LEU A 189 -5.76 17.50 17.26
C LEU A 189 -5.87 18.50 16.10
N GLN A 190 -6.95 19.26 16.03
CA GLN A 190 -7.21 20.27 14.99
C GLN A 190 -7.15 19.67 13.55
N VAL A 191 -7.67 18.45 13.38
CA VAL A 191 -7.74 17.80 12.07
C VAL A 191 -8.62 18.64 11.15
N THR A 192 -8.06 19.01 10.00
CA THR A 192 -8.75 19.84 9.00
C THR A 192 -9.35 19.01 7.85
N HIS A 193 -8.77 17.84 7.58
CA HIS A 193 -9.19 16.95 6.49
C HIS A 193 -9.24 15.51 6.96
N VAL A 194 -10.34 14.83 6.64
CA VAL A 194 -10.59 13.42 6.96
C VAL A 194 -10.66 12.63 5.66
N VAL A 195 -9.57 11.93 5.34
CA VAL A 195 -9.48 11.04 4.16
C VAL A 195 -9.67 9.60 4.63
N ARG A 196 -10.63 8.88 4.04
CA ARG A 196 -10.96 7.49 4.41
C ARG A 196 -11.82 6.79 3.35
N GLY A 197 -12.12 5.50 3.53
CA GLY A 197 -12.96 4.73 2.62
C GLY A 197 -14.42 5.24 2.56
N GLU A 198 -15.08 5.04 1.43
CA GLU A 198 -16.46 5.47 1.16
C GLU A 198 -17.51 4.76 2.04
N ASP A 199 -17.19 3.62 2.62
CA ASP A 199 -18.02 2.91 3.59
C ASP A 199 -18.29 3.74 4.86
N HIS A 200 -17.51 4.80 5.10
CA HIS A 200 -17.69 5.74 6.20
C HIS A 200 -18.51 6.99 5.86
N VAL A 201 -19.05 7.14 4.65
CA VAL A 201 -19.78 8.37 4.25
C VAL A 201 -20.98 8.65 5.19
N SER A 202 -21.76 7.64 5.55
CA SER A 202 -22.87 7.77 6.50
C SER A 202 -22.39 8.12 7.94
N ASN A 203 -21.22 7.62 8.33
CA ASN A 203 -20.61 7.97 9.61
C ASN A 203 -20.23 9.45 9.64
N SER A 204 -19.72 9.99 8.53
CA SER A 204 -19.38 11.42 8.40
C SER A 204 -20.60 12.31 8.59
N ALA A 205 -21.78 11.87 8.12
CA ALA A 205 -23.00 12.61 8.36
C ALA A 205 -23.32 12.73 9.86
N ALA A 206 -23.28 11.64 10.61
CA ALA A 206 -23.52 11.66 12.06
C ALA A 206 -22.40 12.44 12.79
N GLN A 207 -21.15 12.25 12.38
CA GLN A 207 -19.99 12.95 12.97
C GLN A 207 -20.03 14.45 12.74
N SER A 208 -20.55 14.93 11.60
CA SER A 208 -20.71 16.37 11.35
C SER A 208 -21.54 17.03 12.45
N GLN A 209 -22.62 16.42 12.89
CA GLN A 209 -23.40 16.92 14.01
C GLN A 209 -22.70 16.77 15.38
N MET A 210 -21.81 15.77 15.51
CA MET A 210 -20.99 15.66 16.74
C MET A 210 -19.95 16.79 16.83
N PHE A 211 -19.29 17.15 15.72
CA PHE A 211 -18.40 18.31 15.67
C PHE A 211 -19.12 19.58 16.10
N GLU A 212 -20.30 19.84 15.52
CA GLU A 212 -21.11 21.01 15.88
C GLU A 212 -21.51 21.01 17.37
N ALA A 213 -21.89 19.85 17.91
CA ALA A 213 -22.25 19.70 19.31
C ALA A 213 -21.06 19.94 20.27
N LEU A 214 -19.84 19.65 19.80
CA LEU A 214 -18.60 19.98 20.51
C LEU A 214 -18.15 21.43 20.29
N GLY A 215 -18.92 22.25 19.53
CA GLY A 215 -18.61 23.65 19.23
C GLY A 215 -17.51 23.82 18.18
N ALA A 216 -17.23 22.80 17.41
CA ALA A 216 -16.24 22.80 16.34
C ALA A 216 -16.88 22.78 14.95
N LYS A 217 -16.16 23.31 13.96
CA LYS A 217 -16.54 23.15 12.55
C LYS A 217 -16.12 21.72 12.10
N PRO A 218 -17.00 20.99 11.38
CA PRO A 218 -16.61 19.74 10.74
C PRO A 218 -15.40 19.94 9.80
N PRO A 219 -14.48 18.96 9.70
CA PRO A 219 -13.39 19.00 8.73
C PRO A 219 -13.92 18.83 7.30
N GLU A 220 -13.07 19.10 6.33
CA GLU A 220 -13.32 18.68 4.94
C GLU A 220 -13.19 17.15 4.87
N PHE A 221 -14.08 16.51 4.12
CA PHE A 221 -14.05 15.06 3.93
C PHE A 221 -13.59 14.68 2.52
N ALA A 222 -12.89 13.56 2.42
CA ALA A 222 -12.56 12.90 1.16
C ALA A 222 -12.80 11.39 1.31
N HIS A 223 -13.86 10.88 0.69
CA HIS A 223 -14.23 9.46 0.75
C HIS A 223 -13.82 8.75 -0.52
N GLU A 224 -12.78 7.94 -0.40
CA GLU A 224 -12.21 7.14 -1.47
C GLU A 224 -13.08 5.94 -1.82
N ALA A 225 -13.19 5.63 -3.12
CA ALA A 225 -13.78 4.38 -3.55
C ALA A 225 -13.00 3.18 -2.99
N LEU A 226 -13.72 2.10 -2.67
CA LEU A 226 -13.12 0.89 -2.11
C LEU A 226 -12.10 0.29 -3.08
N LEU A 227 -11.04 -0.27 -2.52
CA LEU A 227 -10.06 -1.04 -3.27
C LEU A 227 -10.57 -2.47 -3.43
N VAL A 228 -10.59 -2.97 -4.67
CA VAL A 228 -10.99 -4.33 -5.02
C VAL A 228 -9.88 -5.03 -5.78
N MET A 229 -9.75 -6.36 -5.63
CA MET A 229 -8.80 -7.13 -6.44
C MET A 229 -9.34 -7.35 -7.85
N ALA A 230 -8.48 -7.36 -8.86
CA ALA A 230 -8.85 -7.54 -10.27
C ALA A 230 -9.63 -8.85 -10.55
N GLU A 231 -9.44 -9.90 -9.73
CA GLU A 231 -10.08 -11.21 -9.90
C GLU A 231 -11.30 -11.50 -8.99
N GLY A 232 -11.97 -10.49 -8.44
CA GLY A 232 -13.29 -10.61 -7.78
C GLY A 232 -13.40 -11.46 -6.52
N LYS A 233 -12.32 -11.97 -5.92
CA LYS A 233 -12.32 -12.78 -4.68
C LYS A 233 -11.54 -12.09 -3.54
N LEU A 234 -12.17 -11.08 -2.97
CA LEU A 234 -11.51 -10.00 -2.28
C LEU A 234 -11.14 -10.16 -0.82
N SER A 235 -12.02 -10.69 0.01
CA SER A 235 -11.87 -10.48 1.46
C SER A 235 -10.77 -11.30 2.12
N LYS A 236 -10.40 -12.46 1.55
CA LYS A 236 -9.35 -13.34 2.13
C LYS A 236 -7.96 -13.12 1.53
N ARG A 237 -7.84 -12.55 0.32
CA ARG A 237 -6.56 -12.36 -0.37
C ARG A 237 -5.98 -10.95 -0.22
N LEU A 238 -6.78 -9.89 -0.07
CA LEU A 238 -6.28 -8.56 0.28
C LEU A 238 -5.56 -8.54 1.64
N GLY A 239 -6.05 -9.31 2.60
CA GLY A 239 -5.40 -9.46 3.90
C GLY A 239 -4.01 -10.13 3.85
N SER A 240 -3.68 -10.84 2.78
CA SER A 240 -2.35 -11.43 2.57
C SER A 240 -1.38 -10.50 1.80
N TYR A 241 -1.89 -9.51 1.08
CA TYR A 241 -1.08 -8.47 0.43
C TYR A 241 -0.90 -7.30 1.40
N GLY A 242 0.09 -7.42 2.28
CA GLY A 242 0.51 -6.38 3.21
C GLY A 242 1.98 -6.02 3.01
N ALA A 243 2.42 -4.97 3.69
CA ALA A 243 3.80 -4.50 3.64
C ALA A 243 4.85 -5.59 3.93
N PRO A 244 4.66 -6.50 4.91
CA PRO A 244 5.64 -7.55 5.19
C PRO A 244 5.90 -8.47 3.99
N HIS A 245 4.83 -8.94 3.33
CA HIS A 245 4.94 -9.82 2.18
C HIS A 245 5.72 -9.15 1.03
N LEU A 246 5.35 -7.92 0.69
CA LEU A 246 6.02 -7.16 -0.38
C LEU A 246 7.48 -6.84 -0.06
N ARG A 247 7.78 -6.58 1.22
CA ARG A 247 9.16 -6.39 1.71
C ARG A 247 9.98 -7.65 1.56
N GLU A 248 9.44 -8.81 1.95
CA GLU A 248 10.09 -10.12 1.79
C GLU A 248 10.33 -10.47 0.33
N GLU A 249 9.40 -10.10 -0.55
CA GLU A 249 9.55 -10.27 -1.99
C GLU A 249 10.54 -9.29 -2.64
N GLY A 250 11.08 -8.32 -1.91
CA GLY A 250 12.05 -7.34 -2.41
C GLY A 250 11.44 -6.28 -3.32
N VAL A 251 10.16 -5.96 -3.12
CA VAL A 251 9.50 -4.83 -3.78
C VAL A 251 9.97 -3.52 -3.12
N GLU A 252 10.33 -2.54 -3.93
CA GLU A 252 10.66 -1.20 -3.44
C GLU A 252 9.39 -0.50 -2.94
N PRO A 253 9.42 0.14 -1.75
CA PRO A 253 8.25 0.82 -1.20
C PRO A 253 7.62 1.80 -2.18
N ILE A 254 8.44 2.58 -2.87
CA ILE A 254 7.96 3.60 -3.82
C ILE A 254 7.20 3.00 -5.00
N ALA A 255 7.52 1.79 -5.45
CA ALA A 255 6.78 1.11 -6.51
C ALA A 255 5.35 0.76 -6.09
N LEU A 256 5.17 0.26 -4.86
CA LEU A 256 3.84 0.03 -4.28
C LEU A 256 3.08 1.35 -4.11
N LEU A 257 3.74 2.37 -3.56
CA LEU A 257 3.11 3.65 -3.28
C LEU A 257 2.70 4.39 -4.55
N ASP A 258 3.47 4.26 -5.63
CA ASP A 258 3.10 4.83 -6.93
C ASP A 258 1.82 4.21 -7.48
N VAL A 259 1.72 2.88 -7.49
CA VAL A 259 0.49 2.18 -7.90
C VAL A 259 -0.70 2.61 -7.03
N LEU A 260 -0.55 2.61 -5.69
CA LEU A 260 -1.63 2.96 -4.76
C LEU A 260 -2.05 4.42 -4.83
N ALA A 261 -1.13 5.34 -5.14
CA ALA A 261 -1.45 6.76 -5.29
C ALA A 261 -2.30 7.06 -6.53
N ARG A 262 -2.17 6.26 -7.59
CA ARG A 262 -2.77 6.54 -8.90
C ARG A 262 -3.91 5.61 -9.27
N ILE A 263 -3.99 4.45 -8.66
CA ILE A 263 -5.10 3.51 -8.92
C ILE A 263 -6.44 4.13 -8.56
N GLY A 264 -7.40 4.05 -9.49
CA GLY A 264 -8.71 4.69 -9.34
C GLY A 264 -8.71 6.21 -9.56
N THR A 265 -7.62 6.76 -10.09
CA THR A 265 -7.52 8.16 -10.55
C THR A 265 -7.46 8.23 -12.09
N SER A 266 -7.49 9.45 -12.64
CA SER A 266 -7.26 9.69 -14.07
C SER A 266 -5.77 9.81 -14.44
N LEU A 267 -4.88 9.69 -13.48
CA LEU A 267 -3.43 9.78 -13.70
C LEU A 267 -2.87 8.43 -14.17
N PRO A 268 -1.90 8.42 -15.10
CA PRO A 268 -1.21 7.20 -15.48
C PRO A 268 -0.31 6.69 -14.34
N VAL A 269 -0.15 5.36 -14.23
CA VAL A 269 0.82 4.73 -13.32
C VAL A 269 2.17 4.70 -14.03
N GLU A 270 3.10 5.53 -13.59
CA GLU A 270 4.44 5.67 -14.17
C GLU A 270 5.48 5.76 -13.03
N PRO A 271 6.65 5.10 -13.16
CA PRO A 271 7.64 5.09 -12.10
C PRO A 271 8.05 6.50 -11.66
N VAL A 272 8.04 6.73 -10.36
CA VAL A 272 8.56 7.94 -9.72
C VAL A 272 9.71 7.60 -8.79
N GLU A 273 10.55 8.58 -8.49
CA GLU A 273 11.74 8.36 -7.66
C GLU A 273 11.49 8.62 -6.18
N SER A 274 10.45 9.41 -5.84
CA SER A 274 10.24 9.86 -4.48
C SER A 274 8.76 10.10 -4.11
N LEU A 275 8.50 10.15 -2.80
CA LEU A 275 7.22 10.62 -2.24
C LEU A 275 6.94 12.10 -2.53
N ASP A 276 7.99 12.90 -2.79
CA ASP A 276 7.83 14.30 -3.19
C ASP A 276 7.21 14.41 -4.58
N ASP A 277 7.62 13.56 -5.52
CA ASP A 277 7.06 13.51 -6.87
C ASP A 277 5.58 13.09 -6.83
N LEU A 278 5.24 12.10 -5.99
CA LEU A 278 3.84 11.71 -5.77
C LEU A 278 3.02 12.85 -5.17
N ALA A 279 3.56 13.57 -4.18
CA ALA A 279 2.86 14.66 -3.52
C ALA A 279 2.57 15.83 -4.48
N VAL A 280 3.49 16.17 -5.38
CA VAL A 280 3.30 17.22 -6.39
C VAL A 280 2.11 16.92 -7.30
N SER A 281 1.98 15.68 -7.77
CA SER A 281 0.91 15.26 -8.69
C SER A 281 -0.41 14.92 -7.99
N PHE A 282 -0.41 14.75 -6.66
CA PHE A 282 -1.58 14.32 -5.90
C PHE A 282 -2.71 15.36 -5.91
N ASP A 283 -3.93 14.96 -6.34
CA ASP A 283 -5.11 15.84 -6.32
C ASP A 283 -6.39 15.01 -6.24
N PHE A 284 -7.26 15.29 -5.25
CA PHE A 284 -8.54 14.60 -5.11
C PHE A 284 -9.48 14.80 -6.29
N SER A 285 -9.33 15.85 -7.08
CA SER A 285 -10.13 16.06 -8.30
C SER A 285 -9.88 15.00 -9.38
N THR A 286 -8.76 14.26 -9.31
CA THR A 286 -8.42 13.17 -10.24
C THR A 286 -9.06 11.84 -9.88
N PHE A 287 -9.63 11.72 -8.67
CA PHE A 287 -10.17 10.46 -8.14
C PHE A 287 -11.51 10.10 -8.77
N GLY A 288 -11.61 8.85 -9.22
CA GLY A 288 -12.87 8.23 -9.64
C GLY A 288 -13.73 7.83 -8.44
N ARG A 289 -15.03 7.59 -8.71
CA ARG A 289 -16.01 7.12 -7.71
C ARG A 289 -16.33 5.63 -7.83
N ALA A 290 -15.82 4.97 -8.87
CA ALA A 290 -15.94 3.53 -9.05
C ALA A 290 -14.88 2.79 -8.23
N PRO A 291 -15.13 1.54 -7.80
CA PRO A 291 -14.13 0.74 -7.11
C PRO A 291 -12.79 0.71 -7.86
N ALA A 292 -11.69 0.88 -7.13
CA ALA A 292 -10.34 0.86 -7.70
C ALA A 292 -9.83 -0.59 -7.73
N HIS A 293 -9.40 -1.07 -8.91
CA HIS A 293 -8.95 -2.46 -9.09
C HIS A 293 -7.44 -2.56 -8.87
N PHE A 294 -7.03 -3.24 -7.82
CA PHE A 294 -5.62 -3.50 -7.50
C PHE A 294 -5.15 -4.78 -8.17
N ASP A 295 -4.10 -4.68 -8.96
CA ASP A 295 -3.40 -5.80 -9.56
C ASP A 295 -1.94 -5.86 -9.02
N PRO A 296 -1.56 -6.92 -8.27
CA PRO A 296 -0.18 -7.10 -7.82
C PRO A 296 0.85 -7.10 -8.94
N HIS A 297 0.48 -7.58 -10.12
CA HIS A 297 1.38 -7.62 -11.27
C HIS A 297 1.77 -6.21 -11.74
N GLU A 298 0.89 -5.23 -11.59
CA GLU A 298 1.21 -3.83 -11.88
C GLU A 298 2.33 -3.31 -10.97
N VAL A 299 2.32 -3.70 -9.68
CA VAL A 299 3.40 -3.36 -8.74
C VAL A 299 4.73 -3.96 -9.18
N GLU A 300 4.72 -5.23 -9.63
CA GLU A 300 5.93 -5.90 -10.15
C GLU A 300 6.48 -5.20 -11.39
N LEU A 301 5.62 -4.79 -12.31
CA LEU A 301 6.01 -4.06 -13.52
C LEU A 301 6.62 -2.68 -13.19
N ILE A 302 6.01 -1.95 -12.27
CA ILE A 302 6.54 -0.65 -11.83
C ILE A 302 7.87 -0.85 -11.10
N ASN A 303 7.97 -1.87 -10.24
CA ASN A 303 9.23 -2.19 -9.56
C ASN A 303 10.37 -2.50 -10.52
N ALA A 304 10.10 -3.30 -11.55
CA ALA A 304 11.10 -3.60 -12.59
C ALA A 304 11.54 -2.33 -13.35
N ARG A 305 10.58 -1.47 -13.74
CA ARG A 305 10.90 -0.18 -14.39
C ARG A 305 11.70 0.76 -13.48
N LEU A 306 11.41 0.76 -12.19
CA LEU A 306 12.18 1.52 -11.19
C LEU A 306 13.62 1.01 -11.14
N MET A 307 13.83 -0.32 -11.05
CA MET A 307 15.17 -0.93 -11.05
C MET A 307 16.01 -0.47 -12.26
N HIS A 308 15.39 -0.40 -13.45
CA HIS A 308 16.07 0.00 -14.68
C HIS A 308 16.63 1.43 -14.64
N ASN A 309 16.10 2.30 -13.79
CA ASN A 309 16.46 3.72 -13.71
C ASN A 309 17.28 4.08 -12.45
N LEU A 310 17.25 3.22 -11.39
CA LEU A 310 17.94 3.52 -10.14
C LEU A 310 19.45 3.76 -10.34
N LEU A 311 19.96 4.83 -9.75
CA LEU A 311 21.37 5.13 -9.71
C LEU A 311 22.11 4.17 -8.77
N PHE A 312 23.38 3.90 -9.03
CA PHE A 312 24.20 3.01 -8.20
C PHE A 312 24.27 3.47 -6.74
N GLU A 313 24.41 4.78 -6.52
CA GLU A 313 24.45 5.38 -5.17
C GLU A 313 23.20 5.05 -4.34
N ALA A 314 22.03 4.96 -4.96
CA ALA A 314 20.77 4.66 -4.26
C ALA A 314 20.69 3.20 -3.77
N VAL A 315 21.49 2.31 -4.33
CA VAL A 315 21.46 0.86 -4.05
C VAL A 315 22.76 0.32 -3.48
N ARG A 316 23.85 1.06 -3.56
CA ARG A 316 25.22 0.61 -3.21
C ARG A 316 25.30 -0.09 -1.87
N ASP A 317 24.73 0.50 -0.82
CA ASP A 317 24.81 -0.01 0.55
C ASP A 317 23.90 -1.25 0.78
N ARG A 318 23.04 -1.56 -0.18
CA ARG A 318 22.12 -2.69 -0.21
C ARG A 318 22.61 -3.84 -1.10
N LEU A 319 23.62 -3.58 -1.92
CA LEU A 319 24.23 -4.56 -2.80
C LEU A 319 25.30 -5.39 -2.05
N PRO A 320 25.62 -6.62 -2.53
CA PRO A 320 26.69 -7.42 -1.97
C PRO A 320 28.05 -6.67 -1.99
N SER A 321 28.88 -6.94 -1.00
CA SER A 321 30.24 -6.39 -0.93
C SER A 321 31.00 -6.66 -2.24
N GLY A 322 31.68 -5.62 -2.74
CA GLY A 322 32.41 -5.66 -4.00
C GLY A 322 31.55 -5.55 -5.27
N ALA A 323 30.27 -5.17 -5.14
CA ALA A 323 29.50 -4.73 -6.30
C ALA A 323 30.08 -3.43 -6.86
N SER A 324 30.19 -3.34 -8.19
CA SER A 324 30.67 -2.13 -8.87
C SER A 324 29.54 -1.42 -9.61
N GLU A 325 29.74 -0.14 -9.88
CA GLU A 325 28.79 0.64 -10.68
C GLU A 325 28.65 0.08 -12.09
N GLU A 326 29.77 -0.39 -12.71
CA GLU A 326 29.73 -0.99 -14.05
C GLU A 326 28.87 -2.27 -14.05
N ASP A 327 28.99 -3.12 -13.03
CA ASP A 327 28.14 -4.31 -12.89
C ASP A 327 26.66 -3.93 -12.73
N TRP A 328 26.39 -2.89 -11.92
CA TRP A 328 25.04 -2.37 -11.72
C TRP A 328 24.42 -1.88 -13.02
N LEU A 329 25.11 -0.99 -13.73
CA LEU A 329 24.63 -0.37 -14.98
C LEU A 329 24.41 -1.43 -16.09
N LEU A 330 25.22 -2.50 -16.11
CA LEU A 330 25.06 -3.59 -17.05
C LEU A 330 23.86 -4.47 -16.72
N LEU A 331 23.62 -4.76 -15.45
CA LEU A 331 22.65 -5.77 -15.01
C LEU A 331 21.26 -5.17 -14.76
N ARG A 332 21.16 -3.94 -14.23
CA ARG A 332 19.89 -3.30 -13.80
C ARG A 332 18.75 -3.35 -14.83
N PRO A 333 19.00 -3.25 -16.18
CA PRO A 333 17.92 -3.32 -17.16
C PRO A 333 17.20 -4.67 -17.24
N ASN A 334 17.75 -5.71 -16.58
CA ASN A 334 17.22 -7.07 -16.56
C ASN A 334 16.78 -7.52 -15.17
N LEU A 335 16.87 -6.64 -14.17
CA LEU A 335 16.43 -6.94 -12.80
C LEU A 335 14.94 -6.61 -12.64
N GLN A 336 14.23 -7.53 -12.04
CA GLN A 336 12.87 -7.28 -11.56
C GLN A 336 12.90 -6.76 -10.12
N ARG A 337 13.86 -7.20 -9.33
CA ARG A 337 14.04 -6.89 -7.90
C ARG A 337 15.52 -6.73 -7.60
N LEU A 338 15.85 -5.97 -6.57
CA LEU A 338 17.25 -5.81 -6.15
C LEU A 338 17.89 -7.17 -5.75
N ALA A 339 17.09 -8.07 -5.19
CA ALA A 339 17.51 -9.43 -4.83
C ALA A 339 17.97 -10.30 -6.02
N ASP A 340 17.68 -9.91 -7.26
CA ASP A 340 18.14 -10.63 -8.46
C ASP A 340 19.61 -10.32 -8.79
N PHE A 341 20.14 -9.20 -8.30
CA PHE A 341 21.47 -8.74 -8.63
C PHE A 341 22.59 -9.75 -8.26
N PRO A 342 22.62 -10.39 -7.08
CA PRO A 342 23.65 -11.37 -6.72
C PRO A 342 23.73 -12.50 -7.73
N ALA A 343 22.58 -13.05 -8.15
CA ALA A 343 22.54 -14.17 -9.10
C ALA A 343 23.07 -13.80 -10.49
N TRP A 344 22.85 -12.56 -10.93
CA TRP A 344 23.44 -12.04 -12.17
C TRP A 344 24.92 -11.69 -12.02
N ARG A 345 25.33 -11.18 -10.87
CA ARG A 345 26.73 -10.93 -10.56
C ARG A 345 27.55 -12.24 -10.57
N ASP A 346 26.97 -13.32 -10.06
CA ASP A 346 27.57 -14.65 -10.11
C ASP A 346 27.71 -15.15 -11.55
N VAL A 347 26.80 -14.79 -12.45
CA VAL A 347 26.98 -15.04 -13.89
C VAL A 347 28.18 -14.26 -14.44
N LEU A 348 28.49 -13.07 -13.96
CA LEU A 348 29.68 -12.31 -14.41
C LEU A 348 30.99 -12.84 -13.80
N HIS A 349 31.01 -13.08 -12.51
CA HIS A 349 32.25 -13.24 -11.74
C HIS A 349 32.42 -14.62 -11.10
N GLY A 350 31.33 -15.39 -10.95
CA GLY A 350 31.32 -16.71 -10.30
C GLY A 350 31.53 -17.87 -11.27
N GLU A 351 31.33 -19.07 -10.78
CA GLU A 351 31.28 -20.28 -11.57
C GLU A 351 29.82 -20.59 -11.95
N ILE A 352 29.62 -21.17 -13.14
CA ILE A 352 28.32 -21.64 -13.63
C ILE A 352 28.39 -23.13 -13.90
N ASN A 353 27.26 -23.83 -13.78
CA ASN A 353 27.15 -25.19 -14.23
C ASN A 353 27.11 -25.21 -15.76
N PRO A 354 27.99 -25.99 -16.43
CA PRO A 354 27.95 -26.12 -17.88
C PRO A 354 26.58 -26.64 -18.32
N PRO A 355 25.95 -26.04 -19.34
CA PRO A 355 24.64 -26.47 -19.84
C PRO A 355 24.78 -27.83 -20.58
N GLU A 356 23.64 -28.53 -20.67
CA GLU A 356 23.53 -29.66 -21.62
C GLU A 356 23.29 -29.13 -23.03
N LEU A 357 24.18 -29.47 -23.96
CA LEU A 357 24.12 -29.01 -25.35
C LEU A 357 24.03 -30.22 -26.28
N SER A 358 23.35 -30.08 -27.41
CA SER A 358 23.37 -31.07 -28.49
C SER A 358 24.78 -31.21 -29.08
N HIS A 359 25.00 -32.29 -29.87
CA HIS A 359 26.30 -32.51 -30.51
C HIS A 359 26.75 -31.32 -31.38
N ASP A 360 25.84 -30.76 -32.19
CA ASP A 360 26.13 -29.64 -33.09
C ASP A 360 26.38 -28.35 -32.35
N GLU A 361 25.72 -28.14 -31.22
CA GLU A 361 25.94 -26.97 -30.35
C GLU A 361 27.29 -27.07 -29.63
N ARG A 362 27.69 -28.28 -29.19
CA ARG A 362 29.03 -28.50 -28.61
C ARG A 362 30.16 -28.20 -29.59
N LEU A 363 30.01 -28.59 -30.84
CA LEU A 363 30.99 -28.25 -31.88
C LEU A 363 31.10 -26.77 -32.08
N LEU A 364 29.97 -26.06 -32.16
CA LEU A 364 29.97 -24.59 -32.27
C LEU A 364 30.63 -23.90 -31.07
N VAL A 365 30.32 -24.36 -29.86
CA VAL A 365 30.88 -23.79 -28.62
C VAL A 365 32.40 -24.08 -28.52
N LYS A 366 32.86 -25.24 -29.02
CA LYS A 366 34.28 -25.56 -29.13
C LYS A 366 35.01 -24.61 -30.10
N ASP A 367 34.39 -24.35 -31.25
CA ASP A 367 34.95 -23.39 -32.22
C ASP A 367 35.00 -21.98 -31.62
N ALA A 368 33.94 -21.60 -30.86
CA ALA A 368 33.89 -20.33 -30.15
C ALA A 368 35.00 -20.17 -29.10
N ALA A 369 35.35 -21.23 -28.36
CA ALA A 369 36.48 -21.23 -27.44
C ALA A 369 37.80 -20.96 -28.16
N ALA A 370 38.03 -21.65 -29.27
CA ALA A 370 39.25 -21.49 -30.07
C ALA A 370 39.38 -20.09 -30.72
N VAL A 371 38.26 -19.48 -31.10
CA VAL A 371 38.22 -18.10 -31.58
C VAL A 371 38.46 -17.11 -30.41
N ALA A 372 37.76 -17.27 -29.28
CA ALA A 372 37.88 -16.41 -28.12
C ALA A 372 39.30 -16.36 -27.54
N GLU A 373 40.04 -17.51 -27.57
CA GLU A 373 41.43 -17.60 -27.11
C GLU A 373 42.39 -16.71 -27.91
N LYS A 374 42.09 -16.48 -29.19
CA LYS A 374 42.97 -15.74 -30.13
C LYS A 374 42.62 -14.26 -30.26
N LEU A 375 41.43 -13.85 -29.76
CA LEU A 375 40.96 -12.50 -29.88
C LEU A 375 41.72 -11.56 -28.93
N ALA A 376 42.00 -10.31 -29.40
CA ALA A 376 42.35 -9.23 -28.54
C ALA A 376 41.09 -8.82 -27.76
N TRP A 377 41.01 -9.15 -26.46
CA TRP A 377 39.80 -8.97 -25.66
C TRP A 377 39.50 -7.49 -25.42
N SER A 378 38.42 -7.01 -25.97
CA SER A 378 37.93 -5.65 -25.92
C SER A 378 36.42 -5.59 -25.73
N GLY A 379 35.84 -4.40 -25.69
CA GLY A 379 34.40 -4.19 -25.71
C GLY A 379 33.71 -4.80 -26.95
N GLU A 380 34.44 -5.06 -28.02
CA GLU A 380 33.98 -5.62 -29.28
C GLU A 380 34.13 -7.15 -29.37
N ALA A 381 34.68 -7.80 -28.34
CA ALA A 381 35.05 -9.21 -28.38
C ALA A 381 33.86 -10.12 -28.74
N TRP A 382 32.66 -9.83 -28.27
CA TRP A 382 31.44 -10.56 -28.63
C TRP A 382 31.11 -10.45 -30.11
N ARG A 383 31.16 -9.25 -30.66
CA ARG A 383 30.92 -9.02 -32.09
C ARG A 383 31.94 -9.72 -32.95
N GLU A 384 33.22 -9.55 -32.67
CA GLU A 384 34.32 -10.15 -33.44
C GLU A 384 34.24 -11.68 -33.40
N MET A 385 34.00 -12.29 -32.23
CA MET A 385 33.84 -13.73 -32.09
C MET A 385 32.65 -14.24 -32.91
N THR A 386 31.50 -13.59 -32.83
CA THR A 386 30.28 -14.03 -33.52
C THR A 386 30.35 -13.82 -35.03
N GLU A 387 31.05 -12.78 -35.53
CA GLU A 387 31.32 -12.57 -36.96
C GLU A 387 32.21 -13.63 -37.52
N GLU A 388 33.27 -13.99 -36.81
CA GLU A 388 34.17 -15.08 -37.24
C GLU A 388 33.45 -16.45 -37.26
N LEU A 389 32.63 -16.71 -36.23
CA LEU A 389 31.82 -17.94 -36.21
C LEU A 389 30.78 -17.99 -37.33
N LYS A 390 30.15 -16.88 -37.69
CA LYS A 390 29.25 -16.80 -38.86
C LYS A 390 29.98 -17.12 -40.14
N ARG A 391 31.19 -16.60 -40.29
CA ARG A 391 32.03 -16.81 -41.48
C ARG A 391 32.47 -18.27 -41.60
N THR A 392 32.85 -18.90 -40.51
CA THR A 392 33.43 -20.26 -40.50
C THR A 392 32.38 -21.39 -40.50
N THR A 393 31.26 -21.20 -39.77
CA THR A 393 30.23 -22.23 -39.58
C THR A 393 28.98 -21.99 -40.43
N GLY A 394 28.78 -20.78 -40.97
CA GLY A 394 27.56 -20.41 -41.70
C GLY A 394 26.33 -20.24 -40.82
N LYS A 395 26.38 -20.53 -39.48
CA LYS A 395 25.28 -20.44 -38.56
C LYS A 395 24.91 -18.99 -38.30
N LYS A 396 23.58 -18.72 -38.08
CA LYS A 396 23.01 -17.37 -37.86
C LYS A 396 21.85 -17.43 -36.86
N GLY A 397 21.47 -16.27 -36.35
CA GLY A 397 20.27 -16.14 -35.50
C GLY A 397 20.35 -17.05 -34.27
N ARG A 398 19.25 -17.73 -33.95
CA ARG A 398 19.13 -18.56 -32.75
C ARG A 398 20.16 -19.70 -32.73
N GLU A 399 20.44 -20.32 -33.85
CA GLU A 399 21.42 -21.45 -33.97
C GLU A 399 22.85 -21.05 -33.60
N LEU A 400 23.19 -19.76 -33.73
CA LEU A 400 24.48 -19.22 -33.31
C LEU A 400 24.43 -18.67 -31.87
N PHE A 401 23.48 -17.82 -31.59
CA PHE A 401 23.49 -17.00 -30.36
C PHE A 401 23.02 -17.77 -29.13
N HIS A 402 22.05 -18.68 -29.26
CA HIS A 402 21.49 -19.39 -28.12
C HIS A 402 22.49 -20.34 -27.44
N PRO A 403 23.23 -21.23 -28.16
CA PRO A 403 24.23 -22.07 -27.52
C PRO A 403 25.38 -21.29 -26.89
N LEU A 404 25.81 -20.19 -27.51
CA LEU A 404 26.84 -19.30 -26.93
C LEU A 404 26.37 -18.62 -25.64
N ARG A 405 25.12 -18.14 -25.61
CA ARG A 405 24.55 -17.57 -24.40
C ARG A 405 24.47 -18.63 -23.29
N LEU A 406 23.96 -19.79 -23.58
CA LEU A 406 23.87 -20.87 -22.58
C LEU A 406 25.26 -21.26 -22.06
N ALA A 407 26.25 -21.45 -22.94
CA ALA A 407 27.60 -21.78 -22.53
C ALA A 407 28.27 -20.73 -21.65
N LEU A 408 28.05 -19.45 -21.94
CA LEU A 408 28.67 -18.33 -21.22
C LEU A 408 27.94 -17.94 -19.95
N THR A 409 26.60 -18.12 -19.88
CA THR A 409 25.78 -17.59 -18.78
C THR A 409 25.00 -18.65 -18.00
N GLY A 410 24.82 -19.86 -18.57
CA GLY A 410 23.93 -20.88 -18.03
C GLY A 410 22.44 -20.51 -18.12
N ARG A 411 22.06 -19.45 -18.87
CA ARG A 411 20.70 -18.90 -18.94
C ARG A 411 20.26 -18.66 -20.39
N GLU A 412 18.97 -18.89 -20.65
CA GLU A 412 18.38 -18.68 -21.99
C GLU A 412 18.16 -17.20 -22.33
N SER A 413 17.91 -16.38 -21.34
CA SER A 413 17.63 -14.94 -21.46
C SER A 413 18.42 -14.13 -20.45
N GLY A 414 18.48 -12.80 -20.64
CA GLY A 414 19.19 -11.91 -19.72
C GLY A 414 19.85 -10.73 -20.42
N PRO A 415 20.80 -10.06 -19.79
CA PRO A 415 21.49 -8.88 -20.28
C PRO A 415 22.14 -9.07 -21.66
N GLU A 416 22.42 -7.97 -22.34
CA GLU A 416 23.06 -7.99 -23.64
C GLU A 416 24.44 -8.66 -23.57
N MET A 417 24.69 -9.61 -24.50
CA MET A 417 25.90 -10.43 -24.47
C MET A 417 27.18 -9.64 -24.66
N ALA A 418 27.17 -8.57 -25.45
CA ALA A 418 28.37 -7.76 -25.69
C ALA A 418 28.94 -7.21 -24.36
N GLY A 419 28.07 -6.60 -23.53
CA GLY A 419 28.46 -6.09 -22.23
C GLY A 419 28.87 -7.20 -21.24
N LEU A 420 28.10 -8.31 -21.22
CA LEU A 420 28.41 -9.47 -20.35
C LEU A 420 29.80 -10.06 -20.69
N VAL A 421 30.08 -10.31 -21.96
CA VAL A 421 31.33 -10.93 -22.42
C VAL A 421 32.53 -10.00 -22.15
N ALA A 422 32.40 -8.71 -22.46
CA ALA A 422 33.43 -7.74 -22.15
C ALA A 422 33.76 -7.70 -20.65
N ARG A 423 32.74 -7.66 -19.81
CA ARG A 423 32.89 -7.59 -18.35
C ARG A 423 33.34 -8.91 -17.71
N MET A 424 32.96 -10.05 -18.27
CA MET A 424 33.38 -11.40 -17.83
C MET A 424 34.90 -11.61 -17.97
N GLY A 425 35.50 -11.08 -19.01
CA GLY A 425 36.91 -11.24 -19.34
C GLY A 425 37.19 -12.52 -20.11
N GLN A 426 38.33 -12.50 -20.87
CA GLN A 426 38.71 -13.57 -21.81
C GLN A 426 38.88 -14.91 -21.11
N GLU A 427 39.67 -14.97 -20.04
CA GLU A 427 40.01 -16.24 -19.35
C GLU A 427 38.74 -16.99 -18.91
N ARG A 428 37.78 -16.28 -18.30
CA ARG A 428 36.54 -16.90 -17.84
C ARG A 428 35.63 -17.29 -19.00
N ALA A 429 35.55 -16.49 -20.04
CA ALA A 429 34.76 -16.79 -21.22
C ALA A 429 35.28 -18.05 -21.92
N VAL A 430 36.59 -18.15 -22.16
CA VAL A 430 37.22 -19.35 -22.76
C VAL A 430 36.98 -20.57 -21.89
N ARG A 431 37.25 -20.50 -20.58
CA ARG A 431 37.05 -21.63 -19.65
C ARG A 431 35.59 -22.13 -19.66
N ARG A 432 34.60 -21.25 -19.72
CA ARG A 432 33.17 -21.64 -19.78
C ARG A 432 32.79 -22.29 -21.10
N LEU A 433 33.26 -21.75 -22.22
CA LEU A 433 33.04 -22.33 -23.54
C LEU A 433 33.67 -23.72 -23.61
N GLU A 434 34.91 -23.92 -23.14
CA GLU A 434 35.55 -25.24 -23.09
C GLU A 434 34.81 -26.23 -22.19
N ALA A 435 34.34 -25.79 -21.02
CA ALA A 435 33.57 -26.65 -20.11
C ALA A 435 32.24 -27.11 -20.72
N ALA A 436 31.53 -26.19 -21.41
CA ALA A 436 30.28 -26.52 -22.12
C ALA A 436 30.49 -27.42 -23.35
N ALA A 437 31.63 -27.29 -24.04
CA ALA A 437 31.96 -28.16 -25.18
C ALA A 437 32.25 -29.63 -24.78
N LYS A 438 32.65 -29.88 -23.53
CA LYS A 438 32.98 -31.22 -22.99
C LYS A 438 31.77 -31.99 -22.45
N ARG A 439 30.68 -31.32 -22.15
CA ARG A 439 29.46 -31.89 -21.55
C ARG A 439 28.39 -32.16 -22.61
#